data_e6b288ccfb0aaf722d1f4fd62b780f98
#
_entry.id   e6b288ccfb0aaf722d1f4fd62b780f98
#
_cell.length_a   1.000
_cell.length_b   1.000
_cell.length_c   1.000
_cell.angle_alpha   90.00
_cell.angle_beta   90.00
_cell.angle_gamma   90.00
#
_symmetry.space_group_name_H-M   'P 1'
#
loop_
_entity.id
_entity.type
_entity.pdbx_description
1 polymer ?
#
loop_
_entity_poly.entity_id
_entity_poly.type
_entity_poly.pdbx_seq_one_letter_code
_entity_poly.pdbx_strand_id
1 'polypeptide(L)'
;MPVRKASFALSVGAICSTLYLLLHYVTNSINNAVSDPYMDEIFHVPQAQRYCQGNFSYYDKKITTPPGLYLLSYARIWLRDRVLMQRDKLICDTLDLRRTNHLVAVSNLAVVILIQLSTWNRAKMTRRSGLKQQILYTLNHTTTLDLIKILLRSIIVIALPPLFFFNSLYYTDAGSTLFTLLSYFFSTVDQHALASTIGLMSLLFRQTNIVWIFYFACLTILRTIEEHQQVHPDERTQGRTLNLLMNSNLIKDLIKRCLPYAIVGASFVGFIILNGDVVLGDKEAHQAKFHLAQVLYFLGFCAVFGAAWLFQLRILRRFLYFTIRSPLTAVIASLLIILVISFGRYAHPYLLADNRHITFYIWRRILDRHNSYVPYLLTPIYLLTSFSIWHHLRSRGCKQLILYTFCTMLVTVPNGLLEPRYFLIPYILLRLNAETGLTSLLLELAENIAINAGIHYLFLHKTFRWTDSPEIQRIMW
;
A
#
# COMPACT_ATOMS: atom_id res chain seq x y z
N MET A 1 12.57 -32.04 -9.87
CA MET A 1 11.42 -31.30 -9.30
C MET A 1 11.50 -31.07 -7.79
N PRO A 2 11.73 -32.04 -6.91
CA PRO A 2 11.83 -31.76 -5.46
C PRO A 2 12.97 -30.81 -5.10
N VAL A 3 14.13 -30.93 -5.72
CA VAL A 3 15.30 -30.06 -5.48
C VAL A 3 15.00 -28.58 -5.75
N ARG A 4 14.25 -28.28 -6.82
CA ARG A 4 13.89 -26.89 -7.18
C ARG A 4 12.96 -26.25 -6.16
N LYS A 5 12.00 -27.01 -5.61
CA LYS A 5 11.09 -26.52 -4.56
C LYS A 5 11.85 -26.23 -3.26
N ALA A 6 12.75 -27.14 -2.89
CA ALA A 6 13.60 -26.97 -1.73
C ALA A 6 14.51 -25.73 -1.87
N SER A 7 15.14 -25.56 -3.04
CA SER A 7 15.97 -24.40 -3.33
C SER A 7 15.18 -23.09 -3.27
N PHE A 8 13.96 -23.04 -3.82
CA PHE A 8 13.11 -21.86 -3.73
C PHE A 8 12.71 -21.55 -2.29
N ALA A 9 12.30 -22.55 -1.51
CA ALA A 9 11.95 -22.38 -0.10
C ALA A 9 13.14 -21.87 0.73
N LEU A 10 14.34 -22.41 0.49
CA LEU A 10 15.58 -21.93 1.11
C LEU A 10 15.87 -20.47 0.74
N SER A 11 15.70 -20.10 -0.53
CA SER A 11 15.87 -18.71 -0.98
C SER A 11 14.89 -17.78 -0.28
N VAL A 12 13.61 -18.15 -0.15
CA VAL A 12 12.61 -17.37 0.60
C VAL A 12 13.02 -17.23 2.06
N GLY A 13 13.43 -18.32 2.72
CA GLY A 13 13.91 -18.29 4.10
C GLY A 13 15.12 -17.36 4.29
N ALA A 14 16.10 -17.46 3.38
CA ALA A 14 17.29 -16.59 3.40
C ALA A 14 16.91 -15.11 3.23
N ILE A 15 16.04 -14.78 2.29
CA ILE A 15 15.58 -13.40 2.06
C ILE A 15 14.81 -12.86 3.28
N CYS A 16 13.91 -13.65 3.87
CA CYS A 16 13.19 -13.29 5.09
C CYS A 16 14.14 -13.01 6.26
N SER A 17 15.13 -13.87 6.46
CA SER A 17 16.15 -13.71 7.52
C SER A 17 17.01 -12.48 7.28
N THR A 18 17.45 -12.25 6.03
CA THR A 18 18.22 -11.06 5.66
C THR A 18 17.44 -9.78 5.91
N LEU A 19 16.15 -9.75 5.51
CA LEU A 19 15.27 -8.61 5.77
C LEU A 19 15.12 -8.34 7.27
N TYR A 20 14.89 -9.39 8.06
CA TYR A 20 14.77 -9.26 9.51
C TYR A 20 16.04 -8.69 10.15
N LEU A 21 17.21 -9.22 9.78
CA LEU A 21 18.50 -8.75 10.29
C LEU A 21 18.81 -7.32 9.86
N LEU A 22 18.48 -6.95 8.62
CA LEU A 22 18.64 -5.59 8.11
C LEU A 22 17.77 -4.61 8.90
N LEU A 23 16.49 -4.92 9.08
CA LEU A 23 15.56 -4.08 9.86
C LEU A 23 16.02 -3.99 11.33
N HIS A 24 16.50 -5.09 11.90
CA HIS A 24 17.05 -5.11 13.25
C HIS A 24 18.26 -4.17 13.39
N TYR A 25 19.19 -4.21 12.43
CA TYR A 25 20.35 -3.33 12.39
C TYR A 25 19.93 -1.85 12.24
N VAL A 26 19.06 -1.55 11.29
CA VAL A 26 18.58 -0.18 11.03
C VAL A 26 17.84 0.38 12.24
N THR A 27 16.92 -0.41 12.84
CA THR A 27 16.16 0.04 14.01
C THR A 27 17.05 0.25 15.22
N ASN A 28 18.07 -0.60 15.45
CA ASN A 28 19.03 -0.38 16.52
C ASN A 28 19.85 0.90 16.27
N SER A 29 20.25 1.18 15.03
CA SER A 29 20.94 2.43 14.67
C SER A 29 20.06 3.66 14.92
N ILE A 30 18.77 3.57 14.56
CA ILE A 30 17.79 4.61 14.87
C ILE A 30 17.63 4.77 16.39
N ASN A 31 17.49 3.67 17.14
CA ASN A 31 17.28 3.71 18.58
C ASN A 31 18.51 4.26 19.34
N ASN A 32 19.72 4.00 18.86
CA ASN A 32 20.94 4.59 19.42
C ASN A 32 21.00 6.11 19.20
N ALA A 33 20.43 6.60 18.11
CA ALA A 33 20.37 8.03 17.80
C ALA A 33 19.13 8.71 18.43
N VAL A 34 18.03 7.99 18.61
CA VAL A 34 16.73 8.45 19.13
C VAL A 34 16.10 7.33 19.94
N SER A 35 16.45 7.25 21.22
CA SER A 35 15.94 6.25 22.18
C SER A 35 14.48 6.48 22.53
N ASP A 36 14.09 7.74 22.61
CA ASP A 36 12.75 8.17 22.96
C ASP A 36 11.78 8.10 21.76
N PRO A 37 10.48 8.06 22.01
CA PRO A 37 9.48 8.13 20.96
C PRO A 37 9.63 9.39 20.11
N TYR A 38 9.56 9.27 18.78
CA TYR A 38 9.75 10.37 17.84
C TYR A 38 8.55 10.54 16.91
N MET A 39 8.12 11.78 16.71
CA MET A 39 6.95 12.13 15.89
C MET A 39 5.66 11.42 16.38
N ASP A 40 4.94 10.69 15.53
CA ASP A 40 3.70 10.00 15.91
C ASP A 40 3.94 8.95 17.01
N GLU A 41 5.17 8.44 17.17
CA GLU A 41 5.50 7.51 18.26
C GLU A 41 5.26 8.12 19.66
N ILE A 42 5.30 9.46 19.80
CA ILE A 42 5.01 10.19 21.06
C ILE A 42 3.61 9.84 21.59
N PHE A 43 2.68 9.51 20.68
CA PHE A 43 1.32 9.07 21.02
C PHE A 43 1.21 7.53 21.00
N HIS A 44 1.80 6.88 20.01
CA HIS A 44 1.66 5.44 19.81
C HIS A 44 2.35 4.60 20.89
N VAL A 45 3.56 4.99 21.33
CA VAL A 45 4.33 4.23 22.33
C VAL A 45 3.64 4.25 23.69
N PRO A 46 3.27 5.41 24.29
CA PRO A 46 2.57 5.44 25.55
C PRO A 46 1.23 4.69 25.49
N GLN A 47 0.49 4.78 24.39
CA GLN A 47 -0.75 4.04 24.21
C GLN A 47 -0.53 2.53 24.26
N ALA A 48 0.51 2.00 23.59
CA ALA A 48 0.88 0.59 23.63
C ALA A 48 1.31 0.16 25.04
N GLN A 49 2.06 0.99 25.75
CA GLN A 49 2.51 0.74 27.12
C GLN A 49 1.32 0.61 28.09
N ARG A 50 0.25 1.43 27.91
CA ARG A 50 -1.00 1.29 28.67
C ARG A 50 -1.66 -0.08 28.45
N TYR A 51 -1.67 -0.57 27.21
CA TYR A 51 -2.17 -1.91 26.88
C TYR A 51 -1.31 -3.02 27.50
N CYS A 52 -0.01 -2.87 27.52
CA CYS A 52 0.91 -3.80 28.20
C CYS A 52 0.67 -3.86 29.72
N GLN A 53 0.18 -2.79 30.32
CA GLN A 53 -0.20 -2.70 31.73
C GLN A 53 -1.63 -3.26 32.00
N GLY A 54 -2.33 -3.74 30.95
CA GLY A 54 -3.71 -4.25 31.05
C GLY A 54 -4.80 -3.17 30.98
N ASN A 55 -4.44 -1.91 30.76
CA ASN A 55 -5.42 -0.81 30.65
C ASN A 55 -5.88 -0.65 29.21
N PHE A 56 -6.82 -1.47 28.76
CA PHE A 56 -7.40 -1.45 27.43
C PHE A 56 -8.50 -0.40 27.24
N SER A 57 -9.02 0.17 28.31
CA SER A 57 -10.08 1.20 28.27
C SER A 57 -9.53 2.60 27.98
N TYR A 58 -8.24 2.81 28.20
CA TYR A 58 -7.59 4.10 27.90
C TYR A 58 -7.33 4.25 26.40
N TYR A 59 -7.67 5.40 25.85
CA TYR A 59 -7.36 5.78 24.49
C TYR A 59 -7.02 7.26 24.39
N ASP A 60 -5.86 7.60 23.83
CA ASP A 60 -5.41 8.97 23.67
C ASP A 60 -6.25 9.71 22.62
N LYS A 61 -6.78 10.88 23.00
CA LYS A 61 -7.67 11.69 22.15
C LYS A 61 -7.00 12.23 20.88
N LYS A 62 -5.67 12.26 20.83
CA LYS A 62 -4.91 12.69 19.65
C LYS A 62 -4.69 11.57 18.63
N ILE A 63 -4.90 10.33 19.00
CA ILE A 63 -4.74 9.20 18.10
C ILE A 63 -5.97 9.08 17.20
N THR A 64 -5.74 9.16 15.90
CA THR A 64 -6.78 9.16 14.87
C THR A 64 -7.13 7.77 14.34
N THR A 65 -6.22 6.78 14.52
CA THR A 65 -6.34 5.41 14.01
C THR A 65 -6.86 4.46 15.09
N PRO A 66 -7.57 3.38 14.76
CA PRO A 66 -7.99 2.36 15.71
C PRO A 66 -6.83 1.54 16.31
N PRO A 67 -7.07 0.69 17.33
CA PRO A 67 -6.04 0.13 18.21
C PRO A 67 -5.25 -1.07 17.63
N GLY A 68 -5.32 -1.36 16.33
CA GLY A 68 -4.73 -2.56 15.73
C GLY A 68 -3.22 -2.72 15.99
N LEU A 69 -2.46 -1.62 15.90
CA LEU A 69 -1.03 -1.62 16.18
C LEU A 69 -0.73 -2.05 17.62
N TYR A 70 -1.48 -1.52 18.59
CA TYR A 70 -1.25 -1.77 20.02
C TYR A 70 -1.67 -3.19 20.40
N LEU A 71 -2.79 -3.67 19.86
CA LEU A 71 -3.27 -5.05 20.08
C LEU A 71 -2.30 -6.07 19.51
N LEU A 72 -1.76 -5.82 18.31
CA LEU A 72 -0.77 -6.68 17.67
C LEU A 72 0.54 -6.72 18.47
N SER A 73 1.01 -5.57 18.94
CA SER A 73 2.21 -5.48 19.77
C SER A 73 2.02 -6.15 21.11
N TYR A 74 0.90 -5.93 21.76
CA TYR A 74 0.53 -6.60 23.01
C TYR A 74 0.54 -8.12 22.84
N ALA A 75 -0.14 -8.64 21.80
CA ALA A 75 -0.20 -10.08 21.56
C ALA A 75 1.19 -10.68 21.32
N ARG A 76 2.05 -10.01 20.52
CA ARG A 76 3.43 -10.44 20.28
C ARG A 76 4.27 -10.46 21.56
N ILE A 77 4.21 -9.39 22.34
CA ILE A 77 4.99 -9.23 23.57
C ILE A 77 4.49 -10.20 24.63
N TRP A 78 3.17 -10.36 24.78
CA TRP A 78 2.57 -11.33 25.67
C TRP A 78 3.01 -12.75 25.34
N LEU A 79 2.98 -13.15 24.08
CA LEU A 79 3.45 -14.46 23.64
C LEU A 79 4.93 -14.66 23.97
N ARG A 80 5.78 -13.69 23.67
CA ARG A 80 7.22 -13.76 23.98
C ARG A 80 7.49 -13.84 25.48
N ASP A 81 6.95 -12.89 26.24
CA ASP A 81 7.33 -12.73 27.65
C ASP A 81 6.65 -13.76 28.54
N ARG A 82 5.33 -13.98 28.37
CA ARG A 82 4.58 -14.92 29.22
C ARG A 82 4.78 -16.39 28.83
N VAL A 83 4.73 -16.69 27.52
CA VAL A 83 4.73 -18.07 27.04
C VAL A 83 6.16 -18.58 26.81
N LEU A 84 7.00 -17.82 26.07
CA LEU A 84 8.33 -18.30 25.71
C LEU A 84 9.38 -18.03 26.78
N MET A 85 9.33 -16.88 27.49
CA MET A 85 10.34 -16.47 28.47
C MET A 85 9.85 -16.58 29.92
N GLN A 86 8.59 -16.93 30.16
CA GLN A 86 7.96 -17.10 31.49
C GLN A 86 8.22 -15.92 32.45
N ARG A 87 8.19 -14.69 31.92
CA ARG A 87 8.39 -13.46 32.68
C ARG A 87 7.10 -13.03 33.39
N ASP A 88 7.21 -12.47 34.58
CA ASP A 88 6.06 -11.92 35.32
C ASP A 88 5.55 -10.61 34.77
N LYS A 89 6.38 -9.83 34.09
CA LYS A 89 6.04 -8.52 33.52
C LYS A 89 6.32 -8.47 32.03
N LEU A 90 5.44 -7.77 31.30
CA LEU A 90 5.64 -7.48 29.88
C LEU A 90 6.67 -6.34 29.72
N ILE A 91 7.61 -6.52 28.81
CA ILE A 91 8.61 -5.49 28.48
C ILE A 91 8.16 -4.79 27.21
N CYS A 92 7.69 -3.54 27.34
CA CYS A 92 7.13 -2.73 26.28
C CYS A 92 7.89 -1.38 26.17
N ASP A 93 9.22 -1.45 26.03
CA ASP A 93 10.01 -0.28 25.72
C ASP A 93 9.88 0.14 24.25
N THR A 94 10.34 1.34 23.92
CA THR A 94 10.26 1.90 22.56
C THR A 94 10.91 0.99 21.52
N LEU A 95 12.10 0.45 21.83
CA LEU A 95 12.84 -0.42 20.92
C LEU A 95 12.07 -1.72 20.65
N ASP A 96 11.50 -2.29 21.70
CA ASP A 96 10.76 -3.55 21.58
C ASP A 96 9.45 -3.36 20.80
N LEU A 97 8.77 -2.25 21.00
CA LEU A 97 7.58 -1.87 20.20
C LEU A 97 7.95 -1.67 18.71
N ARG A 98 9.04 -0.97 18.39
CA ARG A 98 9.56 -0.83 17.01
C ARG A 98 9.82 -2.20 16.36
N ARG A 99 10.35 -3.16 17.11
CA ARG A 99 10.59 -4.54 16.63
C ARG A 99 9.33 -5.31 16.23
N THR A 100 8.15 -4.89 16.68
CA THR A 100 6.89 -5.49 16.18
C THR A 100 6.79 -5.37 14.67
N ASN A 101 7.17 -4.21 14.11
CA ASN A 101 7.09 -3.95 12.68
C ASN A 101 8.07 -4.79 11.85
N HIS A 102 9.15 -5.33 12.43
CA HIS A 102 10.05 -6.25 11.71
C HIS A 102 9.34 -7.56 11.33
N LEU A 103 8.61 -8.17 12.28
CA LEU A 103 7.85 -9.39 12.00
C LEU A 103 6.74 -9.14 11.00
N VAL A 104 6.09 -7.98 11.11
CA VAL A 104 5.07 -7.55 10.16
C VAL A 104 5.65 -7.34 8.76
N ALA A 105 6.84 -6.74 8.63
CA ALA A 105 7.53 -6.55 7.36
C ALA A 105 7.95 -7.87 6.70
N VAL A 106 8.44 -8.84 7.48
CA VAL A 106 8.74 -10.20 6.98
C VAL A 106 7.46 -10.91 6.55
N SER A 107 6.37 -10.75 7.30
CA SER A 107 5.06 -11.29 6.92
C SER A 107 4.53 -10.63 5.63
N ASN A 108 4.71 -9.33 5.46
CA ASN A 108 4.40 -8.61 4.22
C ASN A 108 5.14 -9.22 3.03
N LEU A 109 6.45 -9.48 3.18
CA LEU A 109 7.26 -10.12 2.14
C LEU A 109 6.69 -11.49 1.75
N ALA A 110 6.37 -12.33 2.74
CA ALA A 110 5.80 -13.65 2.50
C ALA A 110 4.45 -13.55 1.77
N VAL A 111 3.58 -12.64 2.18
CA VAL A 111 2.26 -12.40 1.55
C VAL A 111 2.43 -11.92 0.11
N VAL A 112 3.35 -11.01 -0.18
CA VAL A 112 3.63 -10.55 -1.55
C VAL A 112 4.11 -11.70 -2.43
N ILE A 113 4.99 -12.58 -1.91
CA ILE A 113 5.42 -13.79 -2.63
C ILE A 113 4.21 -14.70 -2.93
N LEU A 114 3.34 -14.94 -1.93
CA LEU A 114 2.14 -15.77 -2.09
C LEU A 114 1.16 -15.18 -3.12
N ILE A 115 0.92 -13.88 -3.10
CA ILE A 115 0.09 -13.19 -4.11
C ILE A 115 0.66 -13.43 -5.51
N GLN A 116 1.95 -13.23 -5.70
CA GLN A 116 2.56 -13.40 -7.01
C GLN A 116 2.54 -14.86 -7.47
N LEU A 117 2.82 -15.83 -6.60
CA LEU A 117 2.74 -17.25 -6.92
C LEU A 117 1.31 -17.67 -7.29
N SER A 118 0.29 -17.16 -6.59
CA SER A 118 -1.11 -17.50 -6.85
C SER A 118 -1.65 -16.85 -8.13
N THR A 119 -1.11 -15.70 -8.55
CA THR A 119 -1.60 -14.94 -9.71
C THR A 119 -0.80 -15.20 -10.98
N TRP A 120 0.44 -15.71 -10.92
CA TRP A 120 1.38 -15.84 -12.05
C TRP A 120 0.86 -16.67 -13.22
N ASN A 121 0.24 -17.80 -12.94
CA ASN A 121 -0.29 -18.72 -13.95
C ASN A 121 -1.80 -18.93 -13.86
N ARG A 122 -2.52 -18.00 -13.22
CA ARG A 122 -3.96 -18.18 -12.96
C ARG A 122 -4.79 -18.44 -14.23
N ALA A 123 -4.45 -17.80 -15.34
CA ALA A 123 -5.14 -17.98 -16.62
C ALA A 123 -5.02 -19.40 -17.22
N LYS A 124 -4.01 -20.18 -16.79
CA LYS A 124 -3.70 -21.53 -17.28
C LYS A 124 -4.24 -22.64 -16.36
N MET A 125 -4.81 -22.29 -15.21
CA MET A 125 -5.25 -23.26 -14.21
C MET A 125 -6.76 -23.47 -14.24
N THR A 126 -7.18 -24.73 -13.99
CA THR A 126 -8.58 -25.02 -13.72
C THR A 126 -9.00 -24.41 -12.38
N ARG A 127 -10.15 -23.74 -12.36
CA ARG A 127 -10.64 -22.87 -11.26
C ARG A 127 -10.89 -23.53 -9.91
N ARG A 128 -11.03 -24.86 -9.86
CA ARG A 128 -11.32 -25.61 -8.64
C ARG A 128 -10.09 -26.09 -7.87
N SER A 129 -8.87 -25.70 -8.31
CA SER A 129 -7.66 -26.12 -7.62
C SER A 129 -7.46 -25.30 -6.32
N GLY A 130 -7.36 -25.99 -5.19
CA GLY A 130 -7.05 -25.35 -3.90
C GLY A 130 -5.69 -24.63 -3.91
N LEU A 131 -5.49 -23.68 -2.98
CA LEU A 131 -4.29 -22.86 -2.87
C LEU A 131 -2.97 -23.65 -2.98
N LYS A 132 -2.88 -24.80 -2.27
CA LYS A 132 -1.70 -25.69 -2.33
C LYS A 132 -1.41 -26.15 -3.74
N GLN A 133 -2.45 -26.53 -4.49
CA GLN A 133 -2.32 -26.98 -5.89
C GLN A 133 -1.88 -25.81 -6.81
N GLN A 134 -2.42 -24.60 -6.60
CA GLN A 134 -2.03 -23.39 -7.35
C GLN A 134 -0.55 -23.08 -7.17
N ILE A 135 -0.07 -23.03 -5.93
CA ILE A 135 1.34 -22.78 -5.61
C ILE A 135 2.22 -23.87 -6.20
N LEU A 136 1.85 -25.16 -6.01
CA LEU A 136 2.62 -26.29 -6.54
C LEU A 136 2.66 -26.30 -8.07
N TYR A 137 1.56 -25.96 -8.73
CA TYR A 137 1.51 -25.84 -10.17
C TYR A 137 2.45 -24.73 -10.65
N THR A 138 2.37 -23.54 -10.04
CA THR A 138 3.25 -22.42 -10.39
C THR A 138 4.72 -22.79 -10.20
N LEU A 139 5.10 -23.37 -9.07
CA LEU A 139 6.49 -23.81 -8.82
C LEU A 139 6.98 -24.86 -9.81
N ASN A 140 6.09 -25.71 -10.33
CA ASN A 140 6.46 -26.75 -11.28
C ASN A 140 6.60 -26.24 -12.72
N HIS A 141 5.74 -25.30 -13.13
CA HIS A 141 5.60 -24.86 -14.53
C HIS A 141 6.20 -23.45 -14.81
N THR A 142 6.75 -22.80 -13.80
CA THR A 142 7.40 -21.48 -13.94
C THR A 142 8.90 -21.64 -14.16
N THR A 143 9.51 -20.84 -15.02
CA THR A 143 10.97 -20.88 -15.24
C THR A 143 11.74 -20.41 -14.03
N THR A 144 13.02 -20.77 -13.90
CA THR A 144 13.88 -20.26 -12.81
C THR A 144 14.00 -18.73 -12.86
N LEU A 145 14.09 -18.16 -14.07
CA LEU A 145 14.12 -16.72 -14.27
C LEU A 145 12.84 -16.04 -13.76
N ASP A 146 11.69 -16.65 -13.97
CA ASP A 146 10.43 -16.07 -13.50
C ASP A 146 10.27 -16.19 -11.98
N LEU A 147 10.79 -17.25 -11.35
CA LEU A 147 10.87 -17.33 -9.88
C LEU A 147 11.79 -16.24 -9.31
N ILE A 148 12.91 -15.96 -9.96
CA ILE A 148 13.80 -14.85 -9.58
C ILE A 148 13.05 -13.52 -9.72
N LYS A 149 12.30 -13.28 -10.80
CA LYS A 149 11.49 -12.06 -10.96
C LYS A 149 10.42 -11.92 -9.87
N ILE A 150 9.78 -13.03 -9.45
CA ILE A 150 8.82 -13.05 -8.35
C ILE A 150 9.51 -12.59 -7.06
N LEU A 151 10.66 -13.17 -6.72
CA LEU A 151 11.41 -12.80 -5.51
C LEU A 151 11.87 -11.34 -5.55
N LEU A 152 12.49 -10.90 -6.66
CA LEU A 152 12.95 -9.51 -6.82
C LEU A 152 11.80 -8.52 -6.69
N ARG A 153 10.65 -8.76 -7.34
CA ARG A 153 9.48 -7.90 -7.21
C ARG A 153 8.95 -7.85 -5.79
N SER A 154 9.01 -8.97 -5.07
CA SER A 154 8.59 -9.02 -3.66
C SER A 154 9.51 -8.21 -2.75
N ILE A 155 10.82 -8.30 -2.98
CA ILE A 155 11.82 -7.49 -2.26
C ILE A 155 11.60 -6.00 -2.55
N ILE A 156 11.39 -5.62 -3.83
CA ILE A 156 11.16 -4.24 -4.26
C ILE A 156 9.95 -3.62 -3.55
N VAL A 157 8.85 -4.37 -3.43
CA VAL A 157 7.64 -3.90 -2.73
C VAL A 157 7.93 -3.59 -1.26
N ILE A 158 8.72 -4.43 -0.58
CA ILE A 158 9.05 -4.21 0.84
C ILE A 158 10.14 -3.16 1.00
N ALA A 159 11.05 -3.05 0.03
CA ALA A 159 12.09 -2.02 -0.03
C ALA A 159 11.57 -0.66 -0.50
N LEU A 160 10.26 -0.50 -0.80
CA LEU A 160 9.66 0.79 -1.14
C LEU A 160 10.00 1.81 -0.03
N PRO A 161 10.70 2.93 -0.35
CA PRO A 161 11.37 3.72 0.67
C PRO A 161 10.49 4.23 1.81
N PRO A 162 9.27 4.78 1.60
CA PRO A 162 8.45 5.16 2.75
C PRO A 162 8.01 3.95 3.59
N LEU A 163 7.66 2.80 2.96
CA LEU A 163 7.28 1.60 3.70
C LEU A 163 8.45 1.04 4.51
N PHE A 164 9.64 0.94 3.91
CA PHE A 164 10.84 0.43 4.57
C PHE A 164 11.24 1.30 5.77
N PHE A 165 11.19 2.62 5.63
CA PHE A 165 11.49 3.56 6.70
C PHE A 165 10.55 3.38 7.89
N PHE A 166 9.22 3.36 7.65
CA PHE A 166 8.23 3.19 8.71
C PHE A 166 8.19 1.77 9.30
N ASN A 167 8.76 0.75 8.63
CA ASN A 167 9.01 -0.56 9.23
C ASN A 167 10.06 -0.51 10.35
N SER A 168 10.90 0.53 10.41
CA SER A 168 11.95 0.70 11.42
C SER A 168 11.50 1.56 12.61
N LEU A 169 10.30 2.13 12.56
CA LEU A 169 9.65 2.92 13.61
C LEU A 169 8.34 2.24 14.05
N TYR A 170 7.74 2.73 15.13
CA TYR A 170 6.49 2.19 15.66
C TYR A 170 5.27 2.87 15.05
N TYR A 171 4.92 2.48 13.81
CA TYR A 171 3.89 3.09 12.98
C TYR A 171 2.87 2.07 12.47
N THR A 172 1.67 2.52 12.12
CA THR A 172 0.56 1.67 11.66
C THR A 172 0.71 1.14 10.24
N ASP A 173 1.61 1.71 9.43
CA ASP A 173 1.72 1.46 7.99
C ASP A 173 2.07 0.03 7.64
N ALA A 174 2.98 -0.59 8.40
CA ALA A 174 3.38 -1.98 8.22
C ALA A 174 2.18 -2.93 8.38
N GLY A 175 1.42 -2.76 9.47
CA GLY A 175 0.24 -3.56 9.77
C GLY A 175 -0.92 -3.30 8.80
N SER A 176 -1.17 -2.03 8.46
CA SER A 176 -2.16 -1.65 7.45
C SER A 176 -1.88 -2.34 6.11
N THR A 177 -0.62 -2.33 5.67
CA THR A 177 -0.18 -3.00 4.44
C THR A 177 -0.38 -4.51 4.54
N LEU A 178 0.03 -5.15 5.65
CA LEU A 178 -0.08 -6.59 5.84
C LEU A 178 -1.52 -7.08 5.74
N PHE A 179 -2.41 -6.51 6.52
CA PHE A 179 -3.79 -6.99 6.56
C PHE A 179 -4.55 -6.67 5.28
N THR A 180 -4.23 -5.57 4.60
CA THR A 180 -4.81 -5.26 3.29
C THR A 180 -4.31 -6.23 2.21
N LEU A 181 -3.01 -6.55 2.18
CA LEU A 181 -2.46 -7.50 1.21
C LEU A 181 -2.90 -8.94 1.50
N LEU A 182 -3.05 -9.34 2.76
CA LEU A 182 -3.65 -10.63 3.14
C LEU A 182 -5.11 -10.73 2.67
N SER A 183 -5.91 -9.67 2.88
CA SER A 183 -7.28 -9.61 2.36
C SER A 183 -7.31 -9.74 0.83
N TYR A 184 -6.42 -9.03 0.13
CA TYR A 184 -6.26 -9.17 -1.32
C TYR A 184 -5.87 -10.59 -1.72
N PHE A 185 -4.89 -11.19 -1.04
CA PHE A 185 -4.46 -12.57 -1.29
C PHE A 185 -5.63 -13.56 -1.19
N PHE A 186 -6.36 -13.55 -0.06
CA PHE A 186 -7.50 -14.45 0.14
C PHE A 186 -8.64 -14.20 -0.85
N SER A 187 -8.85 -12.96 -1.27
CA SER A 187 -9.77 -12.64 -2.37
C SER A 187 -9.30 -13.23 -3.70
N THR A 188 -7.98 -13.28 -3.95
CA THR A 188 -7.46 -13.89 -5.20
C THR A 188 -7.56 -15.40 -5.22
N VAL A 189 -7.64 -16.07 -4.09
CA VAL A 189 -7.77 -17.55 -3.98
C VAL A 189 -9.19 -18.00 -3.61
N ASP A 190 -10.18 -17.14 -3.86
CA ASP A 190 -11.62 -17.37 -3.69
C ASP A 190 -12.06 -17.71 -2.25
N GLN A 191 -11.26 -17.29 -1.24
CA GLN A 191 -11.57 -17.40 0.19
C GLN A 191 -12.21 -16.10 0.71
N HIS A 192 -13.40 -15.76 0.19
CA HIS A 192 -14.01 -14.43 0.39
C HIS A 192 -14.38 -14.12 1.84
N ALA A 193 -14.84 -15.13 2.62
CA ALA A 193 -15.12 -14.95 4.04
C ALA A 193 -13.85 -14.58 4.82
N LEU A 194 -12.75 -15.29 4.57
CA LEU A 194 -11.46 -14.99 5.21
C LEU A 194 -10.90 -13.65 4.74
N ALA A 195 -11.02 -13.35 3.44
CA ALA A 195 -10.61 -12.06 2.87
C ALA A 195 -11.32 -10.88 3.54
N SER A 196 -12.63 -10.96 3.74
CA SER A 196 -13.41 -9.91 4.38
C SER A 196 -13.11 -9.78 5.87
N THR A 197 -12.96 -10.90 6.62
CA THR A 197 -12.59 -10.88 8.04
C THR A 197 -11.21 -10.22 8.24
N ILE A 198 -10.21 -10.59 7.43
CA ILE A 198 -8.90 -9.97 7.48
C ILE A 198 -8.96 -8.51 7.01
N GLY A 199 -9.83 -8.21 6.03
CA GLY A 199 -10.13 -6.85 5.62
C GLY A 199 -10.66 -6.01 6.78
N LEU A 200 -11.60 -6.54 7.58
CA LEU A 200 -12.06 -5.87 8.80
C LEU A 200 -10.90 -5.61 9.78
N MET A 201 -9.98 -6.57 9.94
CA MET A 201 -8.78 -6.35 10.76
C MET A 201 -7.89 -5.23 10.21
N SER A 202 -7.82 -5.05 8.89
CA SER A 202 -7.04 -3.96 8.29
C SER A 202 -7.57 -2.57 8.68
N LEU A 203 -8.88 -2.45 8.94
CA LEU A 203 -9.50 -1.20 9.42
C LEU A 203 -9.00 -0.81 10.81
N LEU A 204 -8.57 -1.78 11.62
CA LEU A 204 -7.98 -1.51 12.94
C LEU A 204 -6.62 -0.80 12.86
N PHE A 205 -5.99 -0.74 11.68
CA PHE A 205 -4.76 0.01 11.44
C PHE A 205 -5.01 1.33 10.73
N ARG A 206 -5.88 1.33 9.72
CA ARG A 206 -6.30 2.54 8.98
C ARG A 206 -7.73 2.39 8.46
N GLN A 207 -8.60 3.30 8.82
CA GLN A 207 -10.02 3.29 8.40
C GLN A 207 -10.17 3.40 6.89
N THR A 208 -9.26 4.11 6.21
CA THR A 208 -9.23 4.27 4.74
C THR A 208 -9.09 2.95 3.99
N ASN A 209 -8.66 1.86 4.65
CA ASN A 209 -8.57 0.54 4.04
C ASN A 209 -9.93 -0.01 3.61
N ILE A 210 -11.06 0.53 4.12
CA ILE A 210 -12.40 0.17 3.65
C ILE A 210 -12.55 0.31 2.13
N VAL A 211 -11.89 1.30 1.53
CA VAL A 211 -11.91 1.52 0.08
C VAL A 211 -11.26 0.35 -0.67
N TRP A 212 -10.20 -0.24 -0.11
CA TRP A 212 -9.55 -1.41 -0.72
C TRP A 212 -10.36 -2.68 -0.54
N ILE A 213 -11.08 -2.83 0.58
CA ILE A 213 -12.03 -3.93 0.78
C ILE A 213 -13.17 -3.83 -0.25
N PHE A 214 -13.70 -2.63 -0.47
CA PHE A 214 -14.66 -2.36 -1.54
C PHE A 214 -14.07 -2.69 -2.93
N TYR A 215 -12.82 -2.31 -3.20
CA TYR A 215 -12.10 -2.67 -4.43
C TYR A 215 -12.05 -4.18 -4.63
N PHE A 216 -11.72 -4.97 -3.59
CA PHE A 216 -11.66 -6.42 -3.68
C PHE A 216 -13.03 -7.07 -3.88
N ALA A 217 -14.08 -6.52 -3.26
CA ALA A 217 -15.46 -6.92 -3.51
C ALA A 217 -15.85 -6.71 -4.98
N CYS A 218 -15.58 -5.51 -5.53
CA CYS A 218 -15.85 -5.20 -6.94
C CYS A 218 -15.04 -6.08 -7.90
N LEU A 219 -13.76 -6.35 -7.60
CA LEU A 219 -12.97 -7.31 -8.38
C LEU A 219 -13.58 -8.73 -8.35
N THR A 220 -14.13 -9.13 -7.21
CA THR A 220 -14.84 -10.42 -7.08
C THR A 220 -16.09 -10.45 -7.95
N ILE A 221 -16.87 -9.36 -7.98
CA ILE A 221 -18.03 -9.24 -8.87
C ILE A 221 -17.61 -9.36 -10.34
N LEU A 222 -16.62 -8.58 -10.76
CA LEU A 222 -16.14 -8.59 -12.15
C LEU A 222 -15.68 -10.00 -12.56
N ARG A 223 -14.90 -10.66 -11.72
CA ARG A 223 -14.42 -12.04 -11.97
C ARG A 223 -15.57 -13.04 -12.04
N THR A 224 -16.54 -12.95 -11.12
CA THR A 224 -17.69 -13.88 -11.11
C THR A 224 -18.53 -13.75 -12.39
N ILE A 225 -18.73 -12.51 -12.86
CA ILE A 225 -19.43 -12.25 -14.14
C ILE A 225 -18.62 -12.81 -15.32
N GLU A 226 -17.32 -12.55 -15.39
CA GLU A 226 -16.44 -13.06 -16.45
C GLU A 226 -16.41 -14.59 -16.45
N GLU A 227 -16.43 -15.20 -15.28
CA GLU A 227 -16.51 -16.64 -15.08
C GLU A 227 -17.79 -17.22 -15.65
N HIS A 228 -18.91 -16.62 -15.35
CA HIS A 228 -20.20 -17.05 -15.84
C HIS A 228 -20.29 -16.96 -17.37
N GLN A 229 -19.82 -15.83 -17.94
CA GLN A 229 -19.78 -15.61 -19.38
C GLN A 229 -18.88 -16.60 -20.15
N GLN A 230 -17.84 -17.16 -19.51
CA GLN A 230 -17.00 -18.20 -20.14
C GLN A 230 -17.64 -19.57 -20.12
N VAL A 231 -18.50 -19.86 -19.16
CA VAL A 231 -19.26 -21.15 -19.08
C VAL A 231 -20.46 -21.13 -20.00
N HIS A 232 -21.07 -19.97 -20.23
CA HIS A 232 -22.26 -19.78 -21.07
C HIS A 232 -21.97 -18.76 -22.20
N PRO A 233 -21.21 -19.14 -23.24
CA PRO A 233 -20.81 -18.26 -24.32
C PRO A 233 -21.99 -17.71 -25.14
N ASP A 234 -23.12 -18.42 -25.23
CA ASP A 234 -24.32 -17.99 -25.95
C ASP A 234 -24.99 -16.75 -25.34
N GLU A 235 -24.87 -16.57 -24.02
CA GLU A 235 -25.38 -15.38 -23.34
C GLU A 235 -24.55 -14.11 -23.65
N ARG A 236 -23.31 -14.28 -24.11
CA ARG A 236 -22.40 -13.20 -24.51
C ARG A 236 -22.81 -12.55 -25.83
N THR A 237 -23.37 -13.32 -26.75
CA THR A 237 -23.77 -12.87 -28.10
C THR A 237 -25.08 -12.07 -28.12
N GLN A 238 -25.93 -12.22 -27.12
CA GLN A 238 -27.27 -11.61 -27.10
C GLN A 238 -27.27 -10.15 -26.51
N GLY A 239 -26.13 -9.52 -26.19
CA GLY A 239 -26.04 -8.10 -25.88
C GLY A 239 -26.87 -7.60 -24.69
N ARG A 240 -27.52 -8.46 -23.91
CA ARG A 240 -28.41 -8.07 -22.81
C ARG A 240 -27.76 -8.28 -21.46
N THR A 241 -27.15 -7.21 -20.94
CA THR A 241 -26.75 -7.11 -19.52
C THR A 241 -27.91 -7.46 -18.56
N LEU A 242 -29.16 -7.25 -19.00
CA LEU A 242 -30.38 -7.59 -18.24
C LEU A 242 -30.53 -9.11 -18.03
N ASN A 243 -30.23 -9.94 -19.01
CA ASN A 243 -30.38 -11.40 -18.90
C ASN A 243 -29.36 -12.00 -17.95
N LEU A 244 -28.17 -11.40 -17.84
CA LEU A 244 -27.16 -11.80 -16.82
C LEU A 244 -27.67 -11.53 -15.40
N LEU A 245 -28.37 -10.42 -15.19
CA LEU A 245 -28.95 -10.05 -13.87
C LEU A 245 -30.17 -10.92 -13.50
N MET A 246 -30.79 -11.62 -14.45
CA MET A 246 -31.91 -12.54 -14.20
C MET A 246 -31.46 -14.00 -14.00
N ASN A 247 -30.16 -14.32 -14.19
CA ASN A 247 -29.65 -15.65 -13.98
C ASN A 247 -29.52 -15.97 -12.50
N SER A 248 -30.42 -16.82 -12.00
CA SER A 248 -30.50 -17.20 -10.58
C SER A 248 -29.19 -17.80 -10.02
N ASN A 249 -28.43 -18.53 -10.82
CA ASN A 249 -27.16 -19.12 -10.39
C ASN A 249 -26.06 -18.07 -10.24
N LEU A 250 -25.98 -17.12 -11.18
CA LEU A 250 -25.06 -15.98 -11.06
C LEU A 250 -25.35 -15.16 -9.84
N ILE A 251 -26.63 -14.84 -9.59
CA ILE A 251 -27.04 -14.06 -8.41
C ILE A 251 -26.67 -14.78 -7.11
N LYS A 252 -26.92 -16.08 -7.01
CA LYS A 252 -26.56 -16.89 -5.83
C LYS A 252 -25.05 -16.86 -5.59
N ASP A 253 -24.25 -17.02 -6.64
CA ASP A 253 -22.79 -16.98 -6.54
C ASP A 253 -22.27 -15.58 -6.14
N LEU A 254 -22.86 -14.52 -6.71
CA LEU A 254 -22.53 -13.13 -6.33
C LEU A 254 -22.86 -12.87 -4.88
N ILE A 255 -24.05 -13.25 -4.40
CA ILE A 255 -24.44 -13.09 -3.00
C ILE A 255 -23.46 -13.86 -2.11
N LYS A 256 -23.22 -15.12 -2.38
CA LYS A 256 -22.34 -15.97 -1.57
C LYS A 256 -20.92 -15.38 -1.44
N ARG A 257 -20.36 -14.84 -2.53
CA ARG A 257 -19.00 -14.31 -2.57
C ARG A 257 -18.91 -12.88 -2.02
N CYS A 258 -19.94 -12.05 -2.20
CA CYS A 258 -19.92 -10.63 -1.86
C CYS A 258 -20.52 -10.31 -0.49
N LEU A 259 -21.43 -11.14 0.04
CA LEU A 259 -22.06 -10.93 1.32
C LEU A 259 -21.05 -10.68 2.47
N PRO A 260 -19.94 -11.44 2.60
CA PRO A 260 -18.96 -11.16 3.65
C PRO A 260 -18.37 -9.74 3.58
N TYR A 261 -18.11 -9.22 2.38
CA TYR A 261 -17.63 -7.84 2.20
C TYR A 261 -18.72 -6.81 2.51
N ALA A 262 -19.97 -7.10 2.16
CA ALA A 262 -21.11 -6.24 2.48
C ALA A 262 -21.30 -6.11 3.99
N ILE A 263 -21.09 -7.20 4.76
CA ILE A 263 -21.13 -7.18 6.23
C ILE A 263 -20.04 -6.24 6.77
N VAL A 264 -18.82 -6.30 6.25
CA VAL A 264 -17.74 -5.38 6.65
C VAL A 264 -18.10 -3.93 6.33
N GLY A 265 -18.67 -3.68 5.14
CA GLY A 265 -19.15 -2.34 4.75
C GLY A 265 -20.25 -1.83 5.72
N ALA A 266 -21.24 -2.67 6.04
CA ALA A 266 -22.29 -2.33 6.98
C ALA A 266 -21.74 -2.07 8.41
N SER A 267 -20.79 -2.90 8.87
CA SER A 267 -20.11 -2.69 10.16
C SER A 267 -19.35 -1.36 10.20
N PHE A 268 -18.71 -0.98 9.10
CA PHE A 268 -18.01 0.30 8.99
C PHE A 268 -18.97 1.50 8.99
N VAL A 269 -20.10 1.40 8.29
CA VAL A 269 -21.16 2.42 8.35
C VAL A 269 -21.71 2.53 9.77
N GLY A 270 -21.95 1.39 10.45
CA GLY A 270 -22.35 1.37 11.85
C GLY A 270 -21.32 2.06 12.76
N PHE A 271 -20.03 1.82 12.52
CA PHE A 271 -18.97 2.52 13.24
C PHE A 271 -19.03 4.04 13.02
N ILE A 272 -19.21 4.52 11.79
CA ILE A 272 -19.32 5.96 11.50
C ILE A 272 -20.54 6.57 12.21
N ILE A 273 -21.67 5.90 12.20
CA ILE A 273 -22.91 6.37 12.88
C ILE A 273 -22.67 6.50 14.39
N LEU A 274 -22.04 5.52 15.01
CA LEU A 274 -21.78 5.50 16.46
C LEU A 274 -20.67 6.49 16.86
N ASN A 275 -19.62 6.60 16.06
CA ASN A 275 -18.48 7.49 16.33
C ASN A 275 -18.75 8.95 15.90
N GLY A 276 -19.69 9.18 14.99
CA GLY A 276 -19.99 10.48 14.41
C GLY A 276 -18.98 10.98 13.37
N ASP A 277 -17.91 10.21 13.10
CA ASP A 277 -16.88 10.52 12.09
C ASP A 277 -16.13 9.24 11.68
N VAL A 278 -15.37 9.32 10.59
CA VAL A 278 -14.43 8.27 10.15
C VAL A 278 -13.22 8.18 11.08
N VAL A 279 -12.77 9.30 11.63
CA VAL A 279 -11.60 9.43 12.50
C VAL A 279 -12.00 9.26 13.97
N LEU A 280 -11.17 8.55 14.76
CA LEU A 280 -11.45 8.32 16.19
C LEU A 280 -11.16 9.54 17.06
N GLY A 281 -9.91 10.01 17.05
CA GLY A 281 -9.47 11.21 17.80
C GLY A 281 -9.22 12.38 16.86
N ASP A 282 -8.84 13.53 17.41
CA ASP A 282 -8.46 14.78 16.73
C ASP A 282 -9.23 15.05 15.42
N LYS A 283 -10.57 14.98 15.51
CA LYS A 283 -11.49 15.12 14.37
C LYS A 283 -11.35 16.47 13.67
N GLU A 284 -11.07 17.53 14.42
CA GLU A 284 -10.96 18.91 13.89
C GLU A 284 -9.76 19.07 12.96
N ALA A 285 -8.60 18.52 13.34
CA ALA A 285 -7.38 18.60 12.55
C ALA A 285 -7.38 17.71 11.31
N HIS A 286 -8.23 16.65 11.30
CA HIS A 286 -8.27 15.66 10.23
C HIS A 286 -9.57 15.66 9.43
N GLN A 287 -10.25 16.81 9.36
CA GLN A 287 -11.43 16.96 8.52
C GLN A 287 -11.12 16.67 7.05
N ALA A 288 -12.00 15.90 6.41
CA ALA A 288 -11.90 15.63 4.99
C ALA A 288 -11.98 16.95 4.20
N LYS A 289 -11.01 17.17 3.30
CA LYS A 289 -10.97 18.34 2.42
C LYS A 289 -10.80 17.88 0.98
N PHE A 290 -11.58 18.44 0.08
CA PHE A 290 -11.44 18.13 -1.34
C PHE A 290 -10.14 18.72 -1.89
N HIS A 291 -9.15 17.83 -2.15
CA HIS A 291 -7.81 18.19 -2.58
C HIS A 291 -7.43 17.42 -3.85
N LEU A 292 -7.91 17.88 -5.00
CA LEU A 292 -7.78 17.17 -6.28
C LEU A 292 -6.32 16.98 -6.71
N ALA A 293 -5.40 17.88 -6.32
CA ALA A 293 -3.98 17.77 -6.62
C ALA A 293 -3.32 16.52 -6.00
N GLN A 294 -3.93 15.87 -5.02
CA GLN A 294 -3.45 14.59 -4.47
C GLN A 294 -3.30 13.49 -5.55
N VAL A 295 -4.12 13.55 -6.60
CA VAL A 295 -3.97 12.64 -7.75
C VAL A 295 -2.65 12.89 -8.47
N LEU A 296 -2.25 14.15 -8.66
CA LEU A 296 -0.97 14.51 -9.28
C LEU A 296 0.20 14.16 -8.36
N TYR A 297 0.05 14.32 -7.04
CA TYR A 297 1.07 13.91 -6.08
C TYR A 297 1.26 12.39 -6.06
N PHE A 298 0.17 11.63 -6.18
CA PHE A 298 0.27 10.18 -6.39
C PHE A 298 0.98 9.83 -7.71
N LEU A 299 0.70 10.53 -8.80
CA LEU A 299 1.43 10.34 -10.06
C LEU A 299 2.91 10.69 -9.91
N GLY A 300 3.24 11.77 -9.18
CA GLY A 300 4.60 12.13 -8.83
C GLY A 300 5.31 11.05 -7.99
N PHE A 301 4.61 10.50 -7.01
CA PHE A 301 5.08 9.36 -6.22
C PHE A 301 5.38 8.15 -7.11
N CYS A 302 4.46 7.81 -8.02
CA CYS A 302 4.67 6.75 -9.00
C CYS A 302 5.86 7.05 -9.93
N ALA A 303 6.01 8.30 -10.37
CA ALA A 303 7.12 8.72 -11.24
C ALA A 303 8.48 8.58 -10.55
N VAL A 304 8.57 8.86 -9.25
CA VAL A 304 9.81 8.73 -8.47
C VAL A 304 10.10 7.25 -8.19
N PHE A 305 9.21 6.53 -7.53
CA PHE A 305 9.48 5.17 -7.06
C PHE A 305 9.25 4.08 -8.13
N GLY A 306 8.67 4.44 -9.25
CA GLY A 306 8.42 3.54 -10.38
C GLY A 306 9.16 3.91 -11.64
N ALA A 307 10.11 4.83 -11.60
CA ALA A 307 10.81 5.35 -12.78
C ALA A 307 11.35 4.23 -13.68
N ALA A 308 12.02 3.24 -13.09
CA ALA A 308 12.64 2.14 -13.80
C ALA A 308 11.68 1.26 -14.61
N TRP A 309 10.41 1.17 -14.22
CA TRP A 309 9.42 0.36 -14.93
C TRP A 309 8.37 1.18 -15.68
N LEU A 310 8.08 2.41 -15.23
CA LEU A 310 7.15 3.31 -15.90
C LEU A 310 7.78 3.97 -17.14
N PHE A 311 9.06 4.33 -17.08
CA PHE A 311 9.71 5.11 -18.12
C PHE A 311 10.66 4.29 -19.01
N GLN A 312 10.33 3.00 -19.22
CA GLN A 312 11.05 2.17 -20.17
C GLN A 312 11.05 2.79 -21.57
N LEU A 313 12.15 2.67 -22.30
CA LEU A 313 12.28 3.21 -23.67
C LEU A 313 11.14 2.77 -24.60
N ARG A 314 10.65 1.53 -24.44
CA ARG A 314 9.49 1.03 -25.20
C ARG A 314 8.22 1.82 -24.89
N ILE A 315 7.98 2.15 -23.64
CA ILE A 315 6.80 2.92 -23.21
C ILE A 315 6.93 4.36 -23.67
N LEU A 316 8.13 4.95 -23.53
CA LEU A 316 8.41 6.30 -24.02
C LEU A 316 8.16 6.44 -25.53
N ARG A 317 8.65 5.50 -26.34
CA ARG A 317 8.36 5.48 -27.79
C ARG A 317 6.87 5.37 -28.09
N ARG A 318 6.13 4.55 -27.33
CA ARG A 318 4.67 4.43 -27.48
C ARG A 318 3.93 5.69 -27.06
N PHE A 319 4.40 6.35 -26.03
CA PHE A 319 3.86 7.64 -25.57
C PHE A 319 4.08 8.74 -26.64
N LEU A 320 5.29 8.85 -27.19
CA LEU A 320 5.56 9.79 -28.28
C LEU A 320 4.69 9.49 -29.52
N TYR A 321 4.56 8.22 -29.89
CA TYR A 321 3.64 7.85 -30.97
C TYR A 321 2.18 8.21 -30.66
N PHE A 322 1.70 8.00 -29.44
CA PHE A 322 0.38 8.38 -29.00
C PHE A 322 0.16 9.89 -29.08
N THR A 323 1.09 10.70 -28.61
CA THR A 323 0.99 12.17 -28.64
C THR A 323 0.95 12.72 -30.06
N ILE A 324 1.71 12.11 -30.99
CA ILE A 324 1.69 12.49 -32.41
C ILE A 324 0.38 12.04 -33.10
N ARG A 325 -0.09 10.83 -32.79
CA ARG A 325 -1.27 10.24 -33.46
C ARG A 325 -2.59 10.80 -32.94
N SER A 326 -2.62 11.23 -31.69
CA SER A 326 -3.81 11.74 -31.00
C SER A 326 -3.51 13.05 -30.27
N PRO A 327 -3.10 14.12 -30.99
CA PRO A 327 -2.64 15.37 -30.37
C PRO A 327 -3.75 16.04 -29.56
N LEU A 328 -5.00 16.00 -30.02
CA LEU A 328 -6.14 16.59 -29.30
C LEU A 328 -6.31 15.93 -27.92
N THR A 329 -6.23 14.60 -27.82
CA THR A 329 -6.32 13.91 -26.54
C THR A 329 -5.17 14.30 -25.62
N ALA A 330 -3.95 14.40 -26.13
CA ALA A 330 -2.79 14.82 -25.35
C ALA A 330 -2.91 16.26 -24.85
N VAL A 331 -3.42 17.17 -25.69
CA VAL A 331 -3.69 18.57 -25.32
C VAL A 331 -4.78 18.65 -24.25
N ILE A 332 -5.91 17.97 -24.42
CA ILE A 332 -7.01 17.95 -23.43
C ILE A 332 -6.50 17.42 -22.09
N ALA A 333 -5.77 16.31 -22.09
CA ALA A 333 -5.21 15.73 -20.87
C ALA A 333 -4.22 16.69 -20.19
N SER A 334 -3.37 17.37 -20.97
CA SER A 334 -2.44 18.39 -20.45
C SER A 334 -3.20 19.57 -19.84
N LEU A 335 -4.24 20.05 -20.48
CA LEU A 335 -5.07 21.15 -19.97
C LEU A 335 -5.78 20.76 -18.66
N LEU A 336 -6.28 19.52 -18.55
CA LEU A 336 -6.87 19.01 -17.30
C LEU A 336 -5.84 18.98 -16.17
N ILE A 337 -4.62 18.53 -16.45
CA ILE A 337 -3.52 18.53 -15.46
C ILE A 337 -3.20 19.98 -15.04
N ILE A 338 -3.10 20.90 -15.98
CA ILE A 338 -2.83 22.33 -15.72
C ILE A 338 -3.96 22.94 -14.87
N LEU A 339 -5.22 22.62 -15.15
CA LEU A 339 -6.37 23.05 -14.34
C LEU A 339 -6.28 22.53 -12.90
N VAL A 340 -5.91 21.25 -12.72
CA VAL A 340 -5.70 20.68 -11.38
C VAL A 340 -4.54 21.35 -10.65
N ILE A 341 -3.44 21.68 -11.34
CA ILE A 341 -2.33 22.44 -10.76
C ILE A 341 -2.78 23.84 -10.35
N SER A 342 -3.61 24.52 -11.16
CA SER A 342 -4.04 25.90 -10.92
C SER A 342 -5.06 26.02 -9.79
N PHE A 343 -6.04 25.13 -9.74
CA PHE A 343 -7.21 25.24 -8.86
C PHE A 343 -7.32 24.14 -7.80
N GLY A 344 -6.62 23.02 -7.98
CA GLY A 344 -6.75 21.84 -7.11
C GLY A 344 -5.74 21.78 -5.97
N ARG A 345 -4.79 22.71 -5.86
CA ARG A 345 -3.75 22.71 -4.83
C ARG A 345 -4.28 23.27 -3.51
N TYR A 346 -3.94 22.61 -2.44
CA TYR A 346 -4.23 23.04 -1.08
C TYR A 346 -2.99 22.81 -0.20
N ALA A 347 -2.56 23.86 0.51
CA ALA A 347 -1.47 23.77 1.49
C ALA A 347 -2.06 23.56 2.88
N HIS A 348 -1.88 22.37 3.44
CA HIS A 348 -2.31 22.11 4.81
C HIS A 348 -1.40 22.86 5.79
N PRO A 349 -1.93 23.49 6.88
CA PRO A 349 -1.09 24.21 7.87
C PRO A 349 0.05 23.35 8.42
N TYR A 350 -0.16 22.09 8.71
CA TYR A 350 0.89 21.18 9.19
C TYR A 350 2.01 20.96 8.17
N LEU A 351 1.69 20.92 6.86
CA LEU A 351 2.72 20.82 5.82
C LEU A 351 3.64 22.04 5.80
N LEU A 352 3.12 23.22 6.11
CA LEU A 352 3.87 24.47 6.12
C LEU A 352 4.64 24.71 7.44
N ALA A 353 4.14 24.16 8.55
CA ALA A 353 4.70 24.36 9.88
C ALA A 353 5.84 23.38 10.21
N ASP A 354 5.83 22.17 9.65
CA ASP A 354 6.74 21.10 10.06
C ASP A 354 7.81 20.80 9.00
N ASN A 355 9.00 21.35 9.19
CA ASN A 355 10.15 21.14 8.31
C ASN A 355 10.93 19.83 8.58
N ARG A 356 10.41 18.93 9.41
CA ARG A 356 10.99 17.58 9.60
C ARG A 356 10.63 16.66 8.43
N HIS A 357 9.53 16.91 7.73
CA HIS A 357 9.09 16.09 6.63
C HIS A 357 9.73 16.49 5.29
N ILE A 358 10.15 15.49 4.50
CA ILE A 358 10.62 15.70 3.12
C ILE A 358 9.57 16.44 2.28
N THR A 359 8.29 16.18 2.50
CA THR A 359 7.18 16.84 1.80
C THR A 359 7.16 18.36 1.99
N PHE A 360 7.61 18.86 3.14
CA PHE A 360 7.80 20.30 3.35
C PHE A 360 8.78 20.91 2.33
N TYR A 361 9.92 20.25 2.09
CA TYR A 361 10.94 20.73 1.14
C TYR A 361 10.47 20.60 -0.31
N ILE A 362 9.76 19.51 -0.64
CA ILE A 362 9.14 19.32 -1.95
C ILE A 362 8.10 20.42 -2.19
N TRP A 363 7.23 20.67 -1.22
CA TRP A 363 6.26 21.74 -1.31
C TRP A 363 6.94 23.08 -1.53
N ARG A 364 7.79 23.51 -0.60
CA ARG A 364 8.40 24.85 -0.59
C ARG A 364 9.28 25.12 -1.81
N ARG A 365 9.97 24.10 -2.33
CA ARG A 365 10.95 24.29 -3.41
C ARG A 365 10.40 24.00 -4.80
N ILE A 366 9.39 23.15 -4.92
CA ILE A 366 8.88 22.64 -6.20
C ILE A 366 7.44 23.05 -6.42
N LEU A 367 6.55 22.80 -5.44
CA LEU A 367 5.11 22.91 -5.66
C LEU A 367 4.53 24.30 -5.37
N ASP A 368 5.11 25.05 -4.42
CA ASP A 368 4.56 26.33 -3.92
C ASP A 368 5.52 27.51 -4.09
N ARG A 369 6.59 27.36 -4.82
CA ARG A 369 7.51 28.49 -5.02
C ARG A 369 6.77 29.67 -5.66
N HIS A 370 6.72 30.79 -4.96
CA HIS A 370 5.99 32.00 -5.34
C HIS A 370 6.30 32.40 -6.79
N ASN A 371 5.26 32.58 -7.63
CA ASN A 371 5.33 32.82 -9.08
C ASN A 371 6.13 31.78 -9.87
N SER A 372 6.24 30.54 -9.38
CA SER A 372 7.00 29.50 -10.05
C SER A 372 6.17 28.78 -11.12
N TYR A 373 6.71 28.69 -12.30
CA TYR A 373 6.20 27.83 -13.38
C TYR A 373 6.55 26.35 -13.18
N VAL A 374 7.36 26.01 -12.13
CA VAL A 374 7.85 24.65 -11.90
C VAL A 374 6.76 23.60 -11.80
N PRO A 375 5.63 23.81 -11.09
CA PRO A 375 4.54 22.83 -11.06
C PRO A 375 3.98 22.52 -12.43
N TYR A 376 3.90 23.52 -13.33
CA TYR A 376 3.41 23.34 -14.69
C TYR A 376 4.40 22.59 -15.59
N LEU A 377 5.71 22.73 -15.35
CA LEU A 377 6.75 21.98 -16.03
C LEU A 377 6.70 20.48 -15.74
N LEU A 378 6.03 20.07 -14.65
CA LEU A 378 5.78 18.67 -14.33
C LEU A 378 4.66 18.04 -15.17
N THR A 379 3.88 18.84 -15.92
CA THR A 379 2.76 18.33 -16.74
C THR A 379 3.17 17.18 -17.68
N PRO A 380 4.30 17.23 -18.42
CA PRO A 380 4.72 16.12 -19.27
C PRO A 380 5.00 14.84 -18.48
N ILE A 381 5.56 14.97 -17.26
CA ILE A 381 5.84 13.83 -16.37
C ILE A 381 4.54 13.20 -15.90
N TYR A 382 3.56 14.00 -15.45
CA TYR A 382 2.25 13.51 -15.05
C TYR A 382 1.51 12.82 -16.20
N LEU A 383 1.58 13.41 -17.41
CA LEU A 383 0.96 12.82 -18.59
C LEU A 383 1.61 11.49 -18.98
N LEU A 384 2.94 11.43 -19.00
CA LEU A 384 3.71 10.21 -19.28
C LEU A 384 3.42 9.13 -18.22
N THR A 385 3.40 9.49 -16.94
CA THR A 385 3.10 8.57 -15.84
C THR A 385 1.68 8.01 -15.97
N SER A 386 0.69 8.86 -16.24
CA SER A 386 -0.70 8.43 -16.46
C SER A 386 -0.82 7.48 -17.64
N PHE A 387 -0.17 7.81 -18.76
CA PHE A 387 -0.12 6.94 -19.94
C PHE A 387 0.55 5.59 -19.62
N SER A 388 1.64 5.59 -18.86
CA SER A 388 2.37 4.38 -18.48
C SER A 388 1.53 3.49 -17.58
N ILE A 389 0.84 4.05 -16.58
CA ILE A 389 -0.09 3.33 -15.71
C ILE A 389 -1.22 2.72 -16.55
N TRP A 390 -1.86 3.53 -17.40
CA TRP A 390 -2.87 3.02 -18.35
C TRP A 390 -2.33 1.89 -19.21
N HIS A 391 -1.10 2.03 -19.76
CA HIS A 391 -0.48 1.02 -20.60
C HIS A 391 -0.28 -0.32 -19.88
N HIS A 392 0.14 -0.31 -18.60
CA HIS A 392 0.33 -1.52 -17.81
C HIS A 392 -0.99 -2.15 -17.36
N LEU A 393 -1.98 -1.35 -16.99
CA LEU A 393 -3.25 -1.85 -16.47
C LEU A 393 -4.27 -2.22 -17.55
N ARG A 394 -4.17 -1.67 -18.77
CA ARG A 394 -5.14 -1.94 -19.85
C ARG A 394 -5.25 -3.44 -20.22
N SER A 395 -4.17 -4.22 -20.03
CA SER A 395 -4.18 -5.67 -20.25
C SER A 395 -5.07 -6.42 -19.26
N ARG A 396 -5.40 -5.81 -18.12
CA ARG A 396 -6.32 -6.34 -17.10
C ARG A 396 -7.79 -5.99 -17.38
N GLY A 397 -8.05 -5.18 -18.42
CA GLY A 397 -9.39 -4.71 -18.80
C GLY A 397 -9.72 -3.29 -18.32
N CYS A 398 -10.52 -2.61 -19.12
CA CYS A 398 -10.91 -1.21 -18.85
C CYS A 398 -11.69 -1.06 -17.52
N LYS A 399 -12.56 -2.02 -17.19
CA LYS A 399 -13.35 -1.99 -15.94
C LYS A 399 -12.46 -2.01 -14.71
N GLN A 400 -11.40 -2.83 -14.70
CA GLN A 400 -10.46 -2.90 -13.58
C GLN A 400 -9.64 -1.61 -13.47
N LEU A 401 -9.23 -1.01 -14.59
CA LEU A 401 -8.52 0.27 -14.60
C LEU A 401 -9.37 1.39 -14.02
N ILE A 402 -10.63 1.53 -14.46
CA ILE A 402 -11.57 2.54 -13.94
C ILE A 402 -11.77 2.36 -12.44
N LEU A 403 -12.04 1.13 -12.00
CA LEU A 403 -12.24 0.80 -10.60
C LEU A 403 -11.01 1.14 -9.75
N TYR A 404 -9.81 0.78 -10.22
CA TYR A 404 -8.56 1.10 -9.53
C TYR A 404 -8.37 2.62 -9.41
N THR A 405 -8.58 3.36 -10.50
CA THR A 405 -8.44 4.82 -10.51
C THR A 405 -9.45 5.46 -9.55
N PHE A 406 -10.70 5.02 -9.58
CA PHE A 406 -11.75 5.49 -8.68
C PHE A 406 -11.40 5.26 -7.21
N CYS A 407 -10.99 4.05 -6.83
CA CYS A 407 -10.60 3.75 -5.46
C CYS A 407 -9.33 4.52 -5.03
N THR A 408 -8.37 4.73 -5.93
CA THR A 408 -7.20 5.57 -5.66
C THR A 408 -7.61 7.02 -5.38
N MET A 409 -8.54 7.57 -6.17
CA MET A 409 -9.09 8.91 -5.92
C MET A 409 -9.83 8.99 -4.58
N LEU A 410 -10.65 8.00 -4.23
CA LEU A 410 -11.36 7.95 -2.94
C LEU A 410 -10.42 7.93 -1.73
N VAL A 411 -9.25 7.31 -1.86
CA VAL A 411 -8.25 7.25 -0.76
C VAL A 411 -7.42 8.54 -0.71
N THR A 412 -7.15 9.19 -1.83
CA THR A 412 -6.20 10.31 -1.89
C THR A 412 -6.86 11.67 -1.81
N VAL A 413 -7.91 11.92 -2.61
CA VAL A 413 -8.54 13.25 -2.77
C VAL A 413 -9.13 13.83 -1.47
N PRO A 414 -9.73 13.04 -0.55
CA PRO A 414 -10.26 13.59 0.69
C PRO A 414 -9.21 14.06 1.70
N ASN A 415 -7.93 13.76 1.47
CA ASN A 415 -6.85 14.13 2.39
C ASN A 415 -6.32 15.53 2.10
N GLY A 416 -6.40 16.43 3.09
CA GLY A 416 -5.82 17.76 3.00
C GLY A 416 -4.28 17.74 3.07
N LEU A 417 -3.71 16.85 3.88
CA LEU A 417 -2.26 16.75 4.10
C LEU A 417 -1.58 15.94 2.98
N LEU A 418 -0.41 16.40 2.53
CA LEU A 418 0.44 15.66 1.59
C LEU A 418 1.41 14.74 2.37
N GLU A 419 1.07 13.46 2.41
CA GLU A 419 1.91 12.43 3.04
C GLU A 419 2.17 11.25 2.10
N PRO A 420 3.43 10.83 1.93
CA PRO A 420 3.78 9.66 1.11
C PRO A 420 3.11 8.36 1.58
N ARG A 421 2.76 8.26 2.87
CA ARG A 421 2.09 7.10 3.47
C ARG A 421 0.73 6.80 2.84
N TYR A 422 -0.01 7.82 2.37
CA TYR A 422 -1.31 7.63 1.73
C TYR A 422 -1.22 6.94 0.38
N PHE A 423 -0.05 6.99 -0.25
CA PHE A 423 0.20 6.41 -1.58
C PHE A 423 0.74 4.98 -1.54
N LEU A 424 1.04 4.42 -0.36
CA LEU A 424 1.65 3.09 -0.22
C LEU A 424 0.78 1.99 -0.83
N ILE A 425 -0.44 1.82 -0.33
CA ILE A 425 -1.32 0.72 -0.77
C ILE A 425 -1.72 0.86 -2.25
N PRO A 426 -2.16 2.04 -2.74
CA PRO A 426 -2.44 2.19 -4.18
C PRO A 426 -1.21 1.88 -5.04
N TYR A 427 -0.02 2.35 -4.68
CA TYR A 427 1.19 2.04 -5.42
C TYR A 427 1.55 0.55 -5.40
N ILE A 428 1.46 -0.10 -4.23
CA ILE A 428 1.76 -1.53 -4.09
C ILE A 428 0.80 -2.36 -4.96
N LEU A 429 -0.51 -2.07 -4.91
CA LEU A 429 -1.50 -2.75 -5.75
C LEU A 429 -1.24 -2.52 -7.25
N LEU A 430 -0.87 -1.30 -7.64
CA LEU A 430 -0.45 -1.00 -9.00
C LEU A 430 0.78 -1.83 -9.39
N ARG A 431 1.81 -1.83 -8.55
CA ARG A 431 3.08 -2.50 -8.80
C ARG A 431 2.93 -4.03 -8.90
N LEU A 432 2.07 -4.63 -8.10
CA LEU A 432 1.76 -6.06 -8.16
C LEU A 432 1.08 -6.46 -9.47
N ASN A 433 0.37 -5.55 -10.12
CA ASN A 433 -0.32 -5.77 -11.39
C ASN A 433 0.53 -5.40 -12.62
N ALA A 434 1.71 -4.78 -12.45
CA ALA A 434 2.60 -4.40 -13.55
C ALA A 434 3.64 -5.47 -13.84
N GLU A 435 3.68 -5.95 -15.08
CA GLU A 435 4.71 -6.88 -15.54
C GLU A 435 5.94 -6.12 -16.05
N THR A 436 7.13 -6.58 -15.66
CA THR A 436 8.39 -5.89 -15.99
C THR A 436 9.52 -6.88 -16.24
N GLY A 437 10.48 -6.47 -17.08
CA GLY A 437 11.69 -7.23 -17.36
C GLY A 437 12.68 -7.22 -16.19
N LEU A 438 13.65 -8.14 -16.23
CA LEU A 438 14.67 -8.27 -15.18
C LEU A 438 15.48 -6.99 -14.98
N THR A 439 15.90 -6.35 -16.07
CA THR A 439 16.68 -5.09 -16.01
C THR A 439 15.95 -4.00 -15.26
N SER A 440 14.64 -3.81 -15.53
CA SER A 440 13.84 -2.81 -14.80
C SER A 440 13.69 -3.16 -13.32
N LEU A 441 13.57 -4.45 -12.97
CA LEU A 441 13.53 -4.89 -11.58
C LEU A 441 14.83 -4.58 -10.84
N LEU A 442 15.98 -4.82 -11.47
CA LEU A 442 17.29 -4.53 -10.87
C LEU A 442 17.51 -3.02 -10.70
N LEU A 443 17.12 -2.21 -11.69
CA LEU A 443 17.21 -0.75 -11.59
C LEU A 443 16.28 -0.20 -10.49
N GLU A 444 15.04 -0.68 -10.40
CA GLU A 444 14.08 -0.28 -9.35
C GLU A 444 14.58 -0.67 -7.96
N LEU A 445 15.18 -1.87 -7.81
CA LEU A 445 15.79 -2.28 -6.55
C LEU A 445 16.96 -1.38 -6.17
N ALA A 446 17.86 -1.06 -7.11
CA ALA A 446 18.99 -0.17 -6.89
C ALA A 446 18.53 1.24 -6.50
N GLU A 447 17.51 1.77 -7.18
CA GLU A 447 16.86 3.05 -6.85
C GLU A 447 16.31 3.05 -5.41
N ASN A 448 15.52 2.03 -5.05
CA ASN A 448 14.97 1.92 -3.70
C ASN A 448 16.06 1.81 -2.62
N ILE A 449 17.12 1.04 -2.87
CA ILE A 449 18.27 0.93 -1.94
C ILE A 449 18.95 2.29 -1.79
N ALA A 450 19.21 3.02 -2.88
CA ALA A 450 19.86 4.32 -2.84
C ALA A 450 19.03 5.35 -2.07
N ILE A 451 17.71 5.41 -2.32
CA ILE A 451 16.81 6.33 -1.62
C ILE A 451 16.71 5.94 -0.14
N ASN A 452 16.61 4.64 0.19
CA ASN A 452 16.59 4.18 1.58
C ASN A 452 17.88 4.55 2.31
N ALA A 453 19.05 4.32 1.71
CA ALA A 453 20.32 4.72 2.29
C ALA A 453 20.38 6.25 2.51
N GLY A 454 19.93 7.04 1.53
CA GLY A 454 19.89 8.50 1.61
C GLY A 454 18.98 9.01 2.73
N ILE A 455 17.75 8.50 2.86
CA ILE A 455 16.83 8.96 3.90
C ILE A 455 17.28 8.56 5.31
N HIS A 456 17.82 7.33 5.48
CA HIS A 456 18.36 6.93 6.77
C HIS A 456 19.61 7.73 7.13
N TYR A 457 20.49 8.04 6.18
CA TYR A 457 21.60 8.95 6.40
C TYR A 457 21.14 10.35 6.84
N LEU A 458 20.14 10.91 6.16
CA LEU A 458 19.55 12.21 6.53
C LEU A 458 18.96 12.16 7.94
N PHE A 459 18.19 11.14 8.26
CA PHE A 459 17.57 10.96 9.57
C PHE A 459 18.61 10.82 10.69
N LEU A 460 19.65 10.05 10.48
CA LEU A 460 20.66 9.76 11.50
C LEU A 460 21.65 10.93 11.70
N HIS A 461 22.07 11.62 10.63
CA HIS A 461 23.20 12.52 10.64
C HIS A 461 22.87 13.99 10.36
N LYS A 462 21.75 14.30 9.66
CA LYS A 462 21.34 15.68 9.36
C LYS A 462 20.33 16.18 10.37
N THR A 463 20.84 16.57 11.54
CA THR A 463 20.02 17.11 12.63
C THR A 463 20.00 18.64 12.59
N PHE A 464 18.93 19.22 13.12
CA PHE A 464 18.78 20.66 13.32
C PHE A 464 18.01 20.93 14.61
N ARG A 465 17.98 22.20 15.06
CA ARG A 465 17.19 22.63 16.21
C ARG A 465 16.28 23.77 15.78
N TRP A 466 15.11 23.82 16.35
CA TRP A 466 14.24 24.97 16.25
C TRP A 466 14.70 26.03 17.27
N THR A 467 14.43 27.31 16.98
CA THR A 467 14.78 28.40 17.87
C THR A 467 13.99 28.40 19.18
N ASP A 468 12.80 27.80 19.13
CA ASP A 468 11.81 27.70 20.21
C ASP A 468 11.81 26.35 20.93
N SER A 469 12.69 25.41 20.52
CA SER A 469 12.78 24.07 21.12
C SER A 469 14.23 23.62 21.26
N PRO A 470 14.66 23.15 22.46
CA PRO A 470 16.00 22.61 22.66
C PRO A 470 16.19 21.23 22.02
N GLU A 471 15.11 20.57 21.60
CA GLU A 471 15.12 19.22 21.07
C GLU A 471 15.78 19.13 19.70
N ILE A 472 16.52 18.03 19.47
CA ILE A 472 17.14 17.71 18.18
C ILE A 472 16.05 17.23 17.21
N GLN A 473 15.89 17.94 16.11
CA GLN A 473 14.98 17.59 15.04
C GLN A 473 15.71 16.85 13.91
N ARG A 474 14.98 15.98 13.19
CA ARG A 474 15.51 15.09 12.15
C ARG A 474 14.59 15.07 10.94
N ILE A 475 15.18 14.93 9.75
CA ILE A 475 14.41 14.87 8.50
C ILE A 475 13.94 13.42 8.26
N MET A 476 12.65 13.26 7.96
CA MET A 476 12.01 11.97 7.67
C MET A 476 10.97 12.08 6.54
N TRP A 477 10.34 10.95 6.18
CA TRP A 477 9.20 10.94 5.24
C TRP A 477 8.00 11.71 5.74
#